data_c64362753be49150451cc6c60ad7ead2
#
_entry.id   c64362753be49150451cc6c60ad7ead2
#
_cell.length_a   1.000
_cell.length_b   1.000
_cell.length_c   1.000
_cell.angle_alpha   90.00
_cell.angle_beta   90.00
_cell.angle_gamma   90.00
#
_symmetry.space_group_name_H-M   'P 1'
#
loop_
_entity.id
_entity.type
_entity.pdbx_description
1 polymer ?
#
loop_
_entity_poly.entity_id
_entity_poly.type
_entity_poly.pdbx_seq_one_letter_code
_entity_poly.pdbx_strand_id
1 'polypeptide(L)'
;MKLKQILLCGLMVLCCAPLGAQTSKEEMFATPEKTGGVYWAYPLDFAPQTKAPKGYKPFYISHYGRHGSRYLIGDRDYKWLVDLFEEAHRAHALTGLGEDTYRRLLKVWEEAEGHGGDLTPLGVRQHRGIAERMYASFPEVFKGNPFISARSTVVLRCAMSMVAFGDRLKELNPDLRISYEASEKYMDYLNYHTDESNRFTSSQDGPWAEEYRKFEEAHTNPERLVASLFKDKHFVLKKVNPKELMWGMYWVASDMQNAETKVSFYDLFEAQELFDLWQCVNYRFYVGNANHADGKGIVVGVASRNDC
;
A
#
# COMPACT_ATOMS: atom_id res chain seq x y z
N MET A 1 -37.98 22.38 -39.36
CA MET A 1 -36.59 22.50 -38.82
C MET A 1 -36.50 22.69 -37.28
N LYS A 2 -37.51 23.31 -36.65
CA LYS A 2 -37.41 23.65 -35.19
C LYS A 2 -37.61 22.44 -34.24
N LEU A 3 -38.41 21.45 -34.56
CA LEU A 3 -38.71 20.33 -33.66
C LEU A 3 -37.53 19.33 -33.50
N LYS A 4 -36.76 19.05 -34.57
CA LYS A 4 -35.59 18.20 -34.53
C LYS A 4 -34.43 18.81 -33.77
N GLN A 5 -34.29 20.14 -33.78
CA GLN A 5 -33.25 20.85 -33.02
C GLN A 5 -33.57 20.88 -31.50
N ILE A 6 -34.85 20.98 -31.16
CA ILE A 6 -35.31 20.94 -29.76
C ILE A 6 -35.13 19.52 -29.19
N LEU A 7 -35.41 18.48 -29.95
CA LEU A 7 -35.14 17.09 -29.51
C LEU A 7 -33.64 16.79 -29.36
N LEU A 8 -32.79 17.34 -30.23
CA LEU A 8 -31.34 17.16 -30.14
C LEU A 8 -30.72 17.89 -28.95
N CYS A 9 -31.20 19.10 -28.64
CA CYS A 9 -30.79 19.84 -27.42
C CYS A 9 -31.32 19.17 -26.15
N GLY A 10 -32.52 18.61 -26.15
CA GLY A 10 -33.08 17.85 -25.04
C GLY A 10 -32.30 16.56 -24.75
N LEU A 11 -31.84 15.87 -25.80
CA LEU A 11 -31.00 14.66 -25.66
C LEU A 11 -29.59 14.97 -25.13
N MET A 12 -29.00 16.14 -25.52
CA MET A 12 -27.71 16.57 -24.98
C MET A 12 -27.78 17.00 -23.50
N VAL A 13 -28.90 17.58 -23.06
CA VAL A 13 -29.08 17.94 -21.64
C VAL A 13 -29.28 16.71 -20.75
N LEU A 14 -29.87 15.62 -21.26
CA LEU A 14 -29.96 14.36 -20.50
C LEU A 14 -28.60 13.62 -20.39
N CYS A 15 -27.66 13.86 -21.30
CA CYS A 15 -26.28 13.28 -21.21
C CYS A 15 -25.37 14.10 -20.28
N CYS A 16 -25.79 15.27 -19.81
CA CYS A 16 -25.07 16.11 -18.84
C CYS A 16 -25.62 15.97 -17.41
N ALA A 17 -26.32 14.88 -17.09
CA ALA A 17 -26.48 14.52 -15.68
C ALA A 17 -25.06 14.42 -15.09
N PRO A 18 -24.71 15.15 -14.03
CA PRO A 18 -23.40 14.97 -13.40
C PRO A 18 -23.35 13.50 -12.98
N LEU A 19 -22.55 12.72 -13.66
CA LEU A 19 -22.03 11.49 -13.11
C LEU A 19 -21.23 11.97 -11.92
N GLY A 20 -21.87 11.99 -10.75
CA GLY A 20 -21.20 12.31 -9.48
C GLY A 20 -20.07 11.31 -9.31
N ALA A 21 -18.88 11.70 -9.74
CA ALA A 21 -17.69 10.91 -9.44
C ALA A 21 -17.60 10.90 -7.92
N GLN A 22 -17.66 9.70 -7.35
CA GLN A 22 -17.45 9.52 -5.93
C GLN A 22 -16.08 10.12 -5.59
N THR A 23 -16.02 10.99 -4.58
CA THR A 23 -14.74 11.57 -4.17
C THR A 23 -13.92 10.55 -3.40
N SER A 24 -12.59 10.70 -3.42
CA SER A 24 -11.68 9.84 -2.63
C SER A 24 -12.06 9.87 -1.14
N LYS A 25 -12.55 11.00 -0.64
CA LYS A 25 -13.00 11.15 0.74
C LYS A 25 -14.22 10.25 1.04
N GLU A 26 -15.22 10.26 0.16
CA GLU A 26 -16.43 9.42 0.32
C GLU A 26 -16.09 7.94 0.26
N GLU A 27 -15.20 7.54 -0.64
CA GLU A 27 -14.71 6.14 -0.73
C GLU A 27 -14.02 5.69 0.55
N MET A 28 -13.16 6.54 1.12
CA MET A 28 -12.41 6.22 2.33
C MET A 28 -13.30 6.23 3.57
N PHE A 29 -14.30 7.08 3.62
CA PHE A 29 -15.29 7.07 4.69
C PHE A 29 -16.13 5.80 4.67
N ALA A 30 -16.46 5.28 3.48
CA ALA A 30 -17.19 4.03 3.30
C ALA A 30 -16.32 2.78 3.51
N THR A 31 -15.01 2.89 3.25
CA THR A 31 -14.04 1.78 3.32
C THR A 31 -12.75 2.29 3.95
N PRO A 32 -12.66 2.31 5.30
CA PRO A 32 -11.50 2.85 6.02
C PRO A 32 -10.15 2.23 5.62
N GLU A 33 -10.13 0.97 5.19
CA GLU A 33 -8.96 0.25 4.72
C GLU A 33 -8.26 0.96 3.54
N LYS A 34 -9.02 1.71 2.72
CA LYS A 34 -8.46 2.50 1.61
C LYS A 34 -7.57 3.65 2.09
N THR A 35 -7.72 4.08 3.33
CA THR A 35 -6.81 5.07 3.93
C THR A 35 -5.41 4.53 4.19
N GLY A 36 -5.21 3.20 4.15
CA GLY A 36 -3.92 2.56 4.37
C GLY A 36 -2.83 2.91 3.34
N GLY A 37 -3.17 3.63 2.27
CA GLY A 37 -2.21 4.08 1.27
C GLY A 37 -1.43 2.91 0.65
N VAL A 38 -0.12 2.87 0.85
CA VAL A 38 0.74 1.79 0.33
C VAL A 38 0.50 0.43 0.97
N TYR A 39 -0.24 0.38 2.07
CA TYR A 39 -0.68 -0.85 2.75
C TYR A 39 -2.04 -1.34 2.27
N TRP A 40 -2.74 -0.58 1.40
CA TRP A 40 -3.95 -1.08 0.77
C TRP A 40 -3.68 -2.42 0.10
N ALA A 41 -4.32 -3.47 0.60
CA ALA A 41 -4.08 -4.82 0.12
C ALA A 41 -4.54 -4.96 -1.34
N TYR A 42 -3.67 -5.51 -2.18
CA TYR A 42 -4.03 -5.80 -3.57
C TYR A 42 -5.21 -6.78 -3.59
N PRO A 43 -6.32 -6.45 -4.25
CA PRO A 43 -7.52 -7.28 -4.22
C PRO A 43 -7.28 -8.62 -4.92
N LEU A 44 -7.99 -9.65 -4.48
CA LEU A 44 -7.94 -10.97 -5.11
C LEU A 44 -8.96 -11.11 -6.25
N ASP A 45 -10.06 -10.34 -6.18
CA ASP A 45 -11.13 -10.34 -7.17
C ASP A 45 -10.98 -9.19 -8.16
N PHE A 46 -11.06 -9.51 -9.44
CA PHE A 46 -10.93 -8.55 -10.53
C PHE A 46 -12.02 -8.76 -11.59
N ALA A 47 -12.42 -7.68 -12.21
CA ALA A 47 -13.25 -7.74 -13.41
C ALA A 47 -12.48 -8.46 -14.55
N PRO A 48 -13.20 -9.19 -15.41
CA PRO A 48 -12.59 -9.81 -16.58
C PRO A 48 -11.86 -8.80 -17.46
N GLN A 49 -10.74 -9.21 -18.04
CA GLN A 49 -9.98 -8.39 -18.97
C GLN A 49 -10.80 -8.09 -20.23
N THR A 50 -10.62 -6.91 -20.79
CA THR A 50 -11.20 -6.57 -22.09
C THR A 50 -10.60 -7.45 -23.19
N LYS A 51 -11.43 -7.86 -24.14
CA LYS A 51 -10.98 -8.66 -25.29
C LYS A 51 -10.00 -7.86 -26.14
N ALA A 52 -9.00 -8.55 -26.71
CA ALA A 52 -8.10 -7.94 -27.69
C ALA A 52 -8.90 -7.39 -28.89
N PRO A 53 -8.49 -6.26 -29.47
CA PRO A 53 -9.08 -5.74 -30.71
C PRO A 53 -9.01 -6.79 -31.84
N LYS A 54 -9.96 -6.71 -32.78
CA LYS A 54 -10.00 -7.65 -33.92
C LYS A 54 -8.69 -7.59 -34.71
N GLY A 55 -8.09 -8.75 -34.96
CA GLY A 55 -6.83 -8.89 -35.71
C GLY A 55 -5.56 -8.84 -34.84
N TYR A 56 -5.67 -8.56 -33.55
CA TYR A 56 -4.54 -8.60 -32.61
C TYR A 56 -4.52 -9.89 -31.80
N LYS A 57 -3.32 -10.42 -31.57
CA LYS A 57 -3.07 -11.60 -30.73
C LYS A 57 -1.88 -11.32 -29.82
N PRO A 58 -1.95 -11.70 -28.54
CA PRO A 58 -0.80 -11.60 -27.65
C PRO A 58 0.29 -12.59 -28.11
N PHE A 59 1.54 -12.16 -28.12
CA PHE A 59 2.70 -12.99 -28.45
C PHE A 59 3.82 -12.90 -27.45
N TYR A 60 3.78 -11.91 -26.57
CA TYR A 60 4.79 -11.64 -25.54
C TYR A 60 4.15 -10.95 -24.32
N ILE A 61 4.64 -11.25 -23.14
CA ILE A 61 4.26 -10.56 -21.89
C ILE A 61 5.53 -10.04 -21.23
N SER A 62 5.57 -8.73 -20.97
CA SER A 62 6.49 -8.10 -20.03
C SER A 62 5.70 -7.74 -18.78
N HIS A 63 6.14 -8.24 -17.63
CA HIS A 63 5.48 -8.01 -16.35
C HIS A 63 6.45 -7.38 -15.36
N TYR A 64 6.08 -6.22 -14.84
CA TYR A 64 6.77 -5.55 -13.74
C TYR A 64 5.80 -5.46 -12.56
N GLY A 65 6.18 -6.00 -11.42
CA GLY A 65 5.33 -6.07 -10.24
C GLY A 65 6.03 -5.58 -8.98
N ARG A 66 5.26 -5.06 -8.05
CA ARG A 66 5.68 -4.83 -6.67
C ARG A 66 5.59 -6.14 -5.90
N HIS A 67 6.36 -6.30 -4.81
CA HIS A 67 6.13 -7.39 -3.85
C HIS A 67 4.69 -7.39 -3.33
N GLY A 68 4.18 -8.54 -2.91
CA GLY A 68 2.86 -8.70 -2.30
C GLY A 68 2.74 -8.04 -0.93
N SER A 69 1.58 -8.22 -0.30
CA SER A 69 1.35 -7.80 1.08
C SER A 69 2.45 -8.28 2.01
N ARG A 70 2.88 -7.42 2.93
CA ARG A 70 3.97 -7.64 3.88
C ARG A 70 3.62 -7.08 5.24
N TYR A 71 4.30 -7.55 6.28
CA TYR A 71 4.29 -6.92 7.60
C TYR A 71 4.94 -5.53 7.55
N LEU A 72 4.77 -4.71 8.59
CA LEU A 72 5.50 -3.44 8.76
C LEU A 72 7.00 -3.70 8.58
N ILE A 73 7.76 -2.65 8.25
CA ILE A 73 9.16 -2.79 7.81
C ILE A 73 10.06 -3.48 8.84
N GLY A 74 9.78 -3.27 10.12
CA GLY A 74 10.57 -3.88 11.19
C GLY A 74 9.73 -4.23 12.40
N ASP A 75 10.17 -5.21 13.17
CA ASP A 75 9.55 -5.62 14.42
C ASP A 75 9.36 -4.43 15.37
N ARG A 76 10.29 -3.49 15.36
CA ARG A 76 10.23 -2.29 16.20
C ARG A 76 9.01 -1.43 15.89
N ASP A 77 8.47 -1.49 14.67
CA ASP A 77 7.29 -0.70 14.28
C ASP A 77 6.02 -1.15 15.02
N TYR A 78 5.98 -2.40 15.50
CA TYR A 78 4.94 -2.94 16.36
C TYR A 78 5.34 -2.89 17.85
N LYS A 79 6.56 -3.35 18.14
CA LYS A 79 7.01 -3.64 19.50
C LYS A 79 6.97 -2.43 20.43
N TRP A 80 7.35 -1.25 19.95
CA TRP A 80 7.34 -0.04 20.78
C TRP A 80 5.93 0.34 21.27
N LEU A 81 4.89 0.07 20.45
CA LEU A 81 3.50 0.26 20.85
C LEU A 81 3.11 -0.76 21.94
N VAL A 82 3.48 -2.02 21.73
CA VAL A 82 3.25 -3.07 22.73
C VAL A 82 3.89 -2.68 24.06
N ASP A 83 5.15 -2.23 24.03
CA ASP A 83 5.89 -1.85 25.25
C ASP A 83 5.27 -0.64 25.93
N LEU A 84 4.87 0.39 25.16
CA LEU A 84 4.18 1.57 25.71
C LEU A 84 2.86 1.18 26.38
N PHE A 85 2.05 0.36 25.74
CA PHE A 85 0.77 -0.06 26.30
C PHE A 85 0.94 -1.01 27.48
N GLU A 86 1.97 -1.86 27.49
CA GLU A 86 2.31 -2.69 28.64
C GLU A 86 2.72 -1.84 29.86
N GLU A 87 3.55 -0.82 29.65
CA GLU A 87 3.93 0.12 30.73
C GLU A 87 2.70 0.88 31.25
N ALA A 88 1.83 1.34 30.35
CA ALA A 88 0.60 2.04 30.72
C ALA A 88 -0.39 1.13 31.47
N HIS A 89 -0.50 -0.14 31.05
CA HIS A 89 -1.31 -1.15 31.74
C HIS A 89 -0.82 -1.36 33.18
N ARG A 90 0.47 -1.60 33.36
CA ARG A 90 1.10 -1.76 34.69
C ARG A 90 0.92 -0.54 35.57
N ALA A 91 0.93 0.66 34.98
CA ALA A 91 0.69 1.92 35.66
C ALA A 91 -0.79 2.24 35.91
N HIS A 92 -1.73 1.37 35.47
CA HIS A 92 -3.17 1.60 35.48
C HIS A 92 -3.59 2.90 34.79
N ALA A 93 -2.82 3.33 33.77
CA ALA A 93 -2.99 4.60 33.05
C ALA A 93 -3.98 4.50 31.87
N LEU A 94 -4.37 3.30 31.46
CA LEU A 94 -5.25 3.05 30.31
C LEU A 94 -6.73 3.24 30.67
N THR A 95 -7.50 3.72 29.68
CA THR A 95 -8.96 3.65 29.67
C THR A 95 -9.43 2.21 29.37
N GLY A 96 -10.75 1.94 29.39
CA GLY A 96 -11.29 0.66 28.95
C GLY A 96 -10.95 0.35 27.47
N LEU A 97 -10.98 1.38 26.61
CA LEU A 97 -10.58 1.26 25.20
C LEU A 97 -9.06 1.03 25.07
N GLY A 98 -8.26 1.70 25.91
CA GLY A 98 -6.80 1.48 25.97
C GLY A 98 -6.45 0.04 26.37
N GLU A 99 -7.14 -0.54 27.37
CA GLU A 99 -6.95 -1.94 27.77
C GLU A 99 -7.34 -2.92 26.64
N ASP A 100 -8.40 -2.63 25.93
CA ASP A 100 -8.78 -3.42 24.76
C ASP A 100 -7.76 -3.31 23.63
N THR A 101 -7.29 -2.11 23.35
CA THR A 101 -6.22 -1.85 22.37
C THR A 101 -4.94 -2.61 22.72
N TYR A 102 -4.56 -2.63 24.00
CA TYR A 102 -3.39 -3.41 24.46
C TYR A 102 -3.55 -4.90 24.16
N ARG A 103 -4.71 -5.50 24.48
CA ARG A 103 -4.97 -6.92 24.18
C ARG A 103 -4.91 -7.21 22.68
N ARG A 104 -5.42 -6.29 21.86
CA ARG A 104 -5.35 -6.40 20.39
C ARG A 104 -3.90 -6.30 19.88
N LEU A 105 -3.09 -5.39 20.42
CA LEU A 105 -1.68 -5.26 20.08
C LEU A 105 -0.88 -6.52 20.42
N LEU A 106 -1.16 -7.17 21.57
CA LEU A 106 -0.52 -8.44 21.92
C LEU A 106 -0.80 -9.54 20.89
N LYS A 107 -2.04 -9.64 20.39
CA LYS A 107 -2.40 -10.62 19.34
C LYS A 107 -1.70 -10.32 18.01
N VAL A 108 -1.56 -9.04 17.67
CA VAL A 108 -0.81 -8.64 16.47
C VAL A 108 0.67 -8.98 16.62
N TRP A 109 1.24 -8.72 17.79
CA TRP A 109 2.64 -9.03 18.07
C TRP A 109 2.92 -10.54 18.01
N GLU A 110 2.02 -11.36 18.54
CA GLU A 110 2.11 -12.82 18.46
C GLU A 110 2.28 -13.34 17.02
N GLU A 111 1.63 -12.68 16.03
CA GLU A 111 1.78 -13.00 14.62
C GLU A 111 3.02 -12.33 13.98
N ALA A 112 3.32 -11.08 14.37
CA ALA A 112 4.29 -10.24 13.65
C ALA A 112 5.73 -10.39 14.16
N GLU A 113 5.94 -10.93 15.35
CA GLU A 113 7.26 -11.08 15.95
C GLU A 113 8.21 -11.90 15.07
N GLY A 114 9.35 -11.32 14.71
CA GLY A 114 10.34 -11.93 13.83
C GLY A 114 10.02 -11.83 12.34
N HIS A 115 8.90 -11.19 11.97
CA HIS A 115 8.46 -11.06 10.58
C HIS A 115 8.57 -9.65 10.00
N GLY A 116 9.28 -8.74 10.66
CA GLY A 116 9.44 -7.37 10.19
C GLY A 116 9.92 -7.30 8.74
N GLY A 117 9.10 -6.75 7.85
CA GLY A 117 9.39 -6.61 6.42
C GLY A 117 9.19 -7.85 5.57
N ASP A 118 8.80 -8.97 6.14
CA ASP A 118 8.56 -10.22 5.42
C ASP A 118 7.25 -10.19 4.61
N LEU A 119 7.20 -10.98 3.56
CA LEU A 119 5.99 -11.23 2.78
C LEU A 119 4.99 -12.00 3.64
N THR A 120 3.74 -11.50 3.72
CA THR A 120 2.68 -12.22 4.44
C THR A 120 2.15 -13.41 3.62
N PRO A 121 1.44 -14.37 4.25
CA PRO A 121 0.70 -15.42 3.52
C PRO A 121 -0.28 -14.85 2.49
N LEU A 122 -0.92 -13.69 2.79
CA LEU A 122 -1.74 -12.97 1.82
C LEU A 122 -0.91 -12.52 0.60
N GLY A 123 0.30 -12.00 0.81
CA GLY A 123 1.20 -11.59 -0.27
C GLY A 123 1.55 -12.73 -1.22
N VAL A 124 1.77 -13.92 -0.68
CA VAL A 124 1.96 -15.14 -1.48
C VAL A 124 0.71 -15.44 -2.33
N ARG A 125 -0.48 -15.44 -1.72
CA ARG A 125 -1.75 -15.67 -2.43
C ARG A 125 -2.01 -14.64 -3.53
N GLN A 126 -1.66 -13.37 -3.31
CA GLN A 126 -1.79 -12.31 -4.30
C GLN A 126 -0.97 -12.60 -5.55
N HIS A 127 0.30 -12.99 -5.42
CA HIS A 127 1.15 -13.31 -6.56
C HIS A 127 0.72 -14.58 -7.28
N ARG A 128 0.28 -15.60 -6.56
CA ARG A 128 -0.32 -16.80 -7.15
C ARG A 128 -1.59 -16.45 -7.95
N GLY A 129 -2.47 -15.61 -7.41
CA GLY A 129 -3.66 -15.15 -8.11
C GLY A 129 -3.36 -14.28 -9.34
N ILE A 130 -2.30 -13.46 -9.32
CA ILE A 130 -1.85 -12.70 -10.50
C ILE A 130 -1.39 -13.69 -11.60
N ALA A 131 -0.61 -14.72 -11.25
CA ALA A 131 -0.17 -15.75 -12.18
C ALA A 131 -1.35 -16.50 -12.83
N GLU A 132 -2.34 -16.88 -12.03
CA GLU A 132 -3.57 -17.54 -12.51
C GLU A 132 -4.33 -16.69 -13.52
N ARG A 133 -4.58 -15.41 -13.18
CA ARG A 133 -5.29 -14.49 -14.08
C ARG A 133 -4.53 -14.23 -15.36
N MET A 134 -3.20 -14.06 -15.27
CA MET A 134 -2.34 -13.87 -16.44
C MET A 134 -2.35 -15.08 -17.34
N TYR A 135 -2.22 -16.29 -16.79
CA TYR A 135 -2.27 -17.53 -17.54
C TYR A 135 -3.62 -17.74 -18.23
N ALA A 136 -4.73 -17.48 -17.51
CA ALA A 136 -6.07 -17.60 -18.04
C ALA A 136 -6.41 -16.55 -19.11
N SER A 137 -5.86 -15.33 -18.98
CA SER A 137 -6.13 -14.22 -19.91
C SER A 137 -5.32 -14.30 -21.21
N PHE A 138 -4.15 -14.92 -21.17
CA PHE A 138 -3.20 -14.96 -22.31
C PHE A 138 -2.65 -16.38 -22.57
N PRO A 139 -3.51 -17.38 -22.72
CA PRO A 139 -3.07 -18.78 -22.82
C PRO A 139 -2.16 -19.05 -24.03
N GLU A 140 -2.26 -18.23 -25.08
CA GLU A 140 -1.44 -18.38 -26.31
C GLU A 140 0.05 -18.15 -26.02
N VAL A 141 0.39 -17.24 -25.09
CA VAL A 141 1.77 -16.89 -24.75
C VAL A 141 2.45 -18.02 -23.96
N PHE A 142 1.64 -18.83 -23.27
CA PHE A 142 2.11 -19.94 -22.44
C PHE A 142 2.08 -21.30 -23.15
N LYS A 143 1.67 -21.37 -24.43
CA LYS A 143 1.66 -22.60 -25.19
C LYS A 143 3.07 -23.09 -25.54
N GLY A 144 3.22 -24.42 -25.56
CA GLY A 144 4.49 -25.04 -25.86
C GLY A 144 5.43 -25.02 -24.64
N ASN A 145 6.69 -24.75 -24.90
CA ASN A 145 7.74 -24.71 -23.88
C ASN A 145 8.44 -23.33 -23.86
N PRO A 146 7.72 -22.24 -23.57
CA PRO A 146 8.32 -20.91 -23.55
C PRO A 146 9.32 -20.78 -22.40
N PHE A 147 10.34 -19.95 -22.62
CA PHE A 147 11.28 -19.57 -21.59
C PHE A 147 10.82 -18.28 -20.91
N ILE A 148 10.80 -18.29 -19.58
CA ILE A 148 10.46 -17.14 -18.76
C ILE A 148 11.71 -16.73 -17.97
N SER A 149 12.17 -15.50 -18.15
CA SER A 149 13.21 -14.88 -17.34
C SER A 149 12.54 -14.10 -16.22
N ALA A 150 12.67 -14.57 -14.99
CA ALA A 150 12.14 -13.91 -13.80
C ALA A 150 13.29 -13.29 -12.99
N ARG A 151 13.21 -12.00 -12.74
CA ARG A 151 14.22 -11.26 -12.00
C ARG A 151 13.61 -10.49 -10.85
N SER A 152 14.33 -10.41 -9.75
CA SER A 152 13.93 -9.70 -8.53
C SER A 152 15.11 -8.89 -7.99
N THR A 153 14.79 -7.89 -7.16
CA THR A 153 15.76 -7.31 -6.24
C THR A 153 16.25 -8.36 -5.24
N VAL A 154 17.35 -8.07 -4.55
CA VAL A 154 17.89 -8.95 -3.48
C VAL A 154 17.05 -8.90 -2.19
N VAL A 155 16.02 -8.08 -2.14
CA VAL A 155 15.13 -7.98 -0.99
C VAL A 155 14.27 -9.25 -0.89
N LEU A 156 14.33 -9.96 0.24
CA LEU A 156 13.73 -11.28 0.44
C LEU A 156 12.25 -11.34 0.00
N ARG A 157 11.42 -10.39 0.46
CA ARG A 157 9.99 -10.36 0.08
C ARG A 157 9.76 -10.22 -1.42
N CYS A 158 10.66 -9.53 -2.14
CA CYS A 158 10.56 -9.41 -3.60
C CYS A 158 10.90 -10.74 -4.28
N ALA A 159 11.98 -11.40 -3.84
CA ALA A 159 12.37 -12.72 -4.34
C ALA A 159 11.27 -13.76 -4.07
N MET A 160 10.71 -13.77 -2.86
CA MET A 160 9.62 -14.68 -2.51
C MET A 160 8.33 -14.41 -3.31
N SER A 161 8.04 -13.14 -3.61
CA SER A 161 6.91 -12.77 -4.51
C SER A 161 7.12 -13.29 -5.93
N MET A 162 8.33 -13.14 -6.46
CA MET A 162 8.72 -13.68 -7.78
C MET A 162 8.57 -15.21 -7.82
N VAL A 163 9.04 -15.90 -6.78
CA VAL A 163 8.94 -17.38 -6.68
C VAL A 163 7.47 -17.80 -6.59
N ALA A 164 6.66 -17.17 -5.72
CA ALA A 164 5.24 -17.50 -5.58
C ALA A 164 4.47 -17.36 -6.91
N PHE A 165 4.80 -16.33 -7.69
CA PHE A 165 4.23 -16.12 -9.03
C PHE A 165 4.67 -17.22 -10.00
N GLY A 166 5.97 -17.49 -10.10
CA GLY A 166 6.51 -18.45 -11.06
C GLY A 166 6.17 -19.89 -10.72
N ASP A 167 6.15 -20.27 -9.44
CA ASP A 167 5.73 -21.59 -9.01
C ASP A 167 4.26 -21.86 -9.40
N ARG A 168 3.41 -20.84 -9.24
CA ARG A 168 2.02 -21.01 -9.68
C ARG A 168 1.91 -21.18 -11.20
N LEU A 169 2.70 -20.49 -12.01
CA LEU A 169 2.76 -20.73 -13.44
C LEU A 169 3.23 -22.15 -13.76
N LYS A 170 4.23 -22.66 -13.03
CA LYS A 170 4.71 -24.06 -13.20
C LYS A 170 3.66 -25.08 -12.81
N GLU A 171 2.86 -24.84 -11.78
CA GLU A 171 1.73 -25.72 -11.43
C GLU A 171 0.67 -25.76 -12.54
N LEU A 172 0.39 -24.59 -13.19
CA LEU A 172 -0.56 -24.48 -14.28
C LEU A 172 -0.06 -25.09 -15.60
N ASN A 173 1.26 -25.00 -15.83
CA ASN A 173 1.92 -25.60 -17.00
C ASN A 173 3.32 -26.11 -16.62
N PRO A 174 3.48 -27.40 -16.31
CA PRO A 174 4.77 -28.00 -15.93
C PRO A 174 5.86 -27.90 -17.00
N ASP A 175 5.52 -27.69 -18.27
CA ASP A 175 6.48 -27.61 -19.37
C ASP A 175 7.18 -26.24 -19.47
N LEU A 176 6.70 -25.22 -18.74
CA LEU A 176 7.34 -23.90 -18.71
C LEU A 176 8.77 -24.00 -18.19
N ARG A 177 9.69 -23.32 -18.86
CA ARG A 177 11.09 -23.16 -18.39
C ARG A 177 11.24 -21.79 -17.75
N ILE A 178 11.41 -21.76 -16.43
CA ILE A 178 11.53 -20.51 -15.67
C ILE A 178 12.94 -20.42 -15.07
N SER A 179 13.65 -19.33 -15.34
CA SER A 179 14.89 -18.97 -14.66
C SER A 179 14.58 -17.90 -13.63
N TYR A 180 15.00 -18.13 -12.40
CA TYR A 180 14.87 -17.17 -11.30
C TYR A 180 16.23 -16.56 -10.98
N GLU A 181 16.27 -15.25 -10.85
CA GLU A 181 17.48 -14.52 -10.49
C GLU A 181 17.13 -13.36 -9.52
N ALA A 182 17.77 -13.34 -8.35
CA ALA A 182 17.78 -12.22 -7.43
C ALA A 182 19.26 -11.80 -7.24
N SER A 183 19.66 -10.71 -7.86
CA SER A 183 21.07 -10.35 -8.00
C SER A 183 21.30 -8.86 -7.87
N GLU A 184 22.39 -8.46 -7.23
CA GLU A 184 22.86 -7.07 -7.20
C GLU A 184 23.08 -6.50 -8.62
N LYS A 185 23.40 -7.36 -9.59
CA LYS A 185 23.60 -6.99 -10.99
C LYS A 185 22.44 -6.20 -11.62
N TYR A 186 21.24 -6.45 -11.14
CA TYR A 186 20.02 -5.84 -11.71
C TYR A 186 19.38 -4.81 -10.78
N MET A 187 20.00 -4.49 -9.65
CA MET A 187 19.43 -3.53 -8.69
C MET A 187 19.22 -2.14 -9.32
N ASP A 188 20.12 -1.68 -10.16
CA ASP A 188 20.01 -0.39 -10.85
C ASP A 188 18.80 -0.31 -11.79
N TYR A 189 18.30 -1.45 -12.26
CA TYR A 189 17.12 -1.53 -13.15
C TYR A 189 15.82 -1.80 -12.39
N LEU A 190 15.91 -2.51 -11.27
CA LEU A 190 14.74 -2.98 -10.50
C LEU A 190 14.43 -2.10 -9.30
N ASN A 191 15.33 -1.21 -8.92
CA ASN A 191 15.20 -0.35 -7.77
C ASN A 191 15.51 1.10 -8.14
N TYR A 192 14.73 2.04 -7.61
CA TYR A 192 14.89 3.47 -7.87
C TYR A 192 15.83 4.17 -6.85
N HIS A 193 16.41 3.45 -5.90
CA HIS A 193 17.24 4.02 -4.83
C HIS A 193 18.64 4.42 -5.35
N THR A 194 18.70 5.55 -6.02
CA THR A 194 19.96 6.24 -6.34
C THR A 194 20.22 7.34 -5.30
N ASP A 195 21.45 7.82 -5.20
CA ASP A 195 21.80 8.94 -4.31
C ASP A 195 20.95 10.18 -4.60
N GLU A 196 20.66 10.44 -5.87
CA GLU A 196 19.83 11.56 -6.28
C GLU A 196 18.38 11.36 -5.87
N SER A 197 17.80 10.19 -6.13
CA SER A 197 16.42 9.88 -5.74
C SER A 197 16.27 9.89 -4.22
N ASN A 198 17.22 9.34 -3.48
CA ASN A 198 17.19 9.33 -2.02
C ASN A 198 17.22 10.74 -1.42
N ARG A 199 18.08 11.63 -1.96
CA ARG A 199 18.09 13.06 -1.56
C ARG A 199 16.77 13.76 -1.87
N PHE A 200 16.22 13.52 -3.05
CA PHE A 200 14.98 14.16 -3.46
C PHE A 200 13.76 13.65 -2.68
N THR A 201 13.70 12.36 -2.38
CA THR A 201 12.58 11.73 -1.65
C THR A 201 12.66 11.87 -0.13
N SER A 202 13.74 12.45 0.40
CA SER A 202 13.91 12.63 1.85
C SER A 202 12.85 13.57 2.41
N SER A 203 12.11 13.10 3.39
CA SER A 203 11.12 13.91 4.13
C SER A 203 11.76 14.81 5.19
N GLN A 204 13.06 14.68 5.43
CA GLN A 204 13.79 15.48 6.42
C GLN A 204 14.42 16.72 5.77
N ASP A 205 15.09 16.54 4.65
CA ASP A 205 15.93 17.56 4.01
C ASP A 205 15.75 17.66 2.48
N GLY A 206 14.77 16.92 1.94
CA GLY A 206 14.37 17.07 0.54
C GLY A 206 13.81 18.46 0.24
N PRO A 207 13.78 18.89 -1.02
CA PRO A 207 13.40 20.26 -1.41
C PRO A 207 11.95 20.62 -1.05
N TRP A 208 11.12 19.65 -0.73
CA TRP A 208 9.70 19.77 -0.36
C TRP A 208 9.42 19.50 1.13
N ALA A 209 10.47 19.15 1.92
CA ALA A 209 10.32 18.66 3.28
C ALA A 209 9.66 19.67 4.23
N GLU A 210 9.94 20.98 4.10
CA GLU A 210 9.35 22.00 4.94
C GLU A 210 7.85 22.17 4.68
N GLU A 211 7.45 22.20 3.42
CA GLU A 211 6.02 22.33 3.06
C GLU A 211 5.24 21.07 3.48
N TYR A 212 5.85 19.90 3.35
CA TYR A 212 5.27 18.67 3.87
C TYR A 212 5.08 18.72 5.40
N ARG A 213 6.07 19.20 6.14
CA ARG A 213 5.99 19.31 7.60
C ARG A 213 4.86 20.23 8.05
N LYS A 214 4.68 21.38 7.39
CA LYS A 214 3.56 22.29 7.65
C LYS A 214 2.20 21.62 7.34
N PHE A 215 2.14 20.89 6.25
CA PHE A 215 0.94 20.14 5.88
C PHE A 215 0.60 19.06 6.90
N GLU A 216 1.59 18.27 7.29
CA GLU A 216 1.43 17.22 8.30
C GLU A 216 1.00 17.78 9.66
N GLU A 217 1.58 18.90 10.12
CA GLU A 217 1.20 19.57 11.35
C GLU A 217 -0.27 20.03 11.32
N ALA A 218 -0.73 20.52 10.19
CA ALA A 218 -2.12 20.98 10.02
C ALA A 218 -3.14 19.82 9.96
N HIS A 219 -2.70 18.60 9.64
CA HIS A 219 -3.56 17.43 9.43
C HIS A 219 -3.35 16.32 10.47
N THR A 220 -2.47 16.51 11.46
CA THR A 220 -2.25 15.52 12.54
C THR A 220 -2.73 16.10 13.85
N ASN A 221 -3.85 15.56 14.38
CA ASN A 221 -4.51 16.03 15.58
C ASN A 221 -4.70 14.89 16.59
N PRO A 222 -3.67 14.56 17.40
CA PRO A 222 -3.64 13.33 18.18
C PRO A 222 -4.39 13.39 19.52
N GLU A 223 -4.85 14.57 19.97
CA GLU A 223 -5.35 14.79 21.32
C GLU A 223 -6.55 13.91 21.65
N ARG A 224 -7.51 13.77 20.71
CA ARG A 224 -8.70 12.93 20.89
C ARG A 224 -8.30 11.46 21.06
N LEU A 225 -7.42 10.95 20.18
CA LEU A 225 -6.97 9.56 20.21
C LEU A 225 -6.25 9.26 21.52
N VAL A 226 -5.32 10.13 21.94
CA VAL A 226 -4.60 9.97 23.20
C VAL A 226 -5.57 9.95 24.38
N ALA A 227 -6.51 10.90 24.45
CA ALA A 227 -7.50 10.98 25.53
C ALA A 227 -8.46 9.77 25.55
N SER A 228 -8.74 9.14 24.40
CA SER A 228 -9.56 7.93 24.33
C SER A 228 -8.85 6.69 24.88
N LEU A 229 -7.53 6.64 24.79
CA LEU A 229 -6.72 5.48 25.16
C LEU A 229 -6.13 5.57 26.58
N PHE A 230 -5.82 6.78 27.05
CA PHE A 230 -5.14 7.01 28.33
C PHE A 230 -5.97 7.91 29.23
N LYS A 231 -6.15 7.50 30.49
CA LYS A 231 -6.87 8.26 31.53
C LYS A 231 -5.92 9.04 32.46
N ASP A 232 -4.66 8.63 32.56
CA ASP A 232 -3.66 9.27 33.42
C ASP A 232 -2.87 10.31 32.64
N LYS A 233 -3.20 11.59 32.85
CA LYS A 233 -2.52 12.72 32.21
C LYS A 233 -1.03 12.82 32.58
N HIS A 234 -0.64 12.39 33.79
CA HIS A 234 0.76 12.43 34.23
C HIS A 234 1.59 11.37 33.46
N PHE A 235 1.04 10.18 33.29
CA PHE A 235 1.63 9.16 32.45
C PHE A 235 1.81 9.67 31.01
N VAL A 236 0.76 10.23 30.43
CA VAL A 236 0.80 10.79 29.06
C VAL A 236 1.92 11.83 28.91
N LEU A 237 1.99 12.81 29.81
CA LEU A 237 3.01 13.87 29.76
C LEU A 237 4.44 13.34 29.81
N LYS A 238 4.68 12.22 30.52
CA LYS A 238 6.03 11.66 30.71
C LYS A 238 6.44 10.63 29.67
N LYS A 239 5.49 9.88 29.11
CA LYS A 239 5.75 8.64 28.37
C LYS A 239 5.21 8.63 26.95
N VAL A 240 4.24 9.48 26.65
CA VAL A 240 3.56 9.43 25.35
C VAL A 240 3.97 10.62 24.50
N ASN A 241 4.51 10.36 23.33
CA ASN A 241 4.54 11.34 22.25
C ASN A 241 3.23 11.22 21.46
N PRO A 242 2.31 12.20 21.56
CA PRO A 242 1.00 12.09 20.95
C PRO A 242 1.04 11.87 19.44
N LYS A 243 1.90 12.61 18.74
CA LYS A 243 2.03 12.51 17.27
C LYS A 243 2.59 11.13 16.86
N GLU A 244 3.63 10.66 17.51
CA GLU A 244 4.21 9.33 17.24
C GLU A 244 3.19 8.22 17.52
N LEU A 245 2.42 8.32 18.61
CA LEU A 245 1.37 7.37 18.94
C LEU A 245 0.33 7.30 17.82
N MET A 246 -0.18 8.46 17.36
CA MET A 246 -1.19 8.51 16.31
C MET A 246 -0.68 7.87 15.01
N TRP A 247 0.54 8.21 14.59
CA TRP A 247 1.15 7.61 13.42
C TRP A 247 1.43 6.11 13.57
N GLY A 248 1.94 5.68 14.73
CA GLY A 248 2.18 4.27 15.00
C GLY A 248 0.91 3.44 14.95
N MET A 249 -0.17 3.90 15.61
CA MET A 249 -1.47 3.24 15.57
C MET A 249 -2.08 3.24 14.16
N TYR A 250 -1.90 4.32 13.38
CA TYR A 250 -2.35 4.37 12.00
C TYR A 250 -1.61 3.35 11.11
N TRP A 251 -0.30 3.19 11.25
CA TRP A 251 0.46 2.21 10.49
C TRP A 251 0.09 0.78 10.85
N VAL A 252 -0.09 0.48 12.13
CA VAL A 252 -0.56 -0.84 12.57
C VAL A 252 -1.98 -1.09 12.06
N ALA A 253 -2.91 -0.12 12.19
CA ALA A 253 -4.27 -0.24 11.66
C ALA A 253 -4.27 -0.51 10.14
N SER A 254 -3.43 0.21 9.39
CA SER A 254 -3.30 0.07 7.94
C SER A 254 -2.77 -1.31 7.53
N ASP A 255 -1.88 -1.90 8.34
CA ASP A 255 -1.26 -3.17 8.03
C ASP A 255 -2.13 -4.39 8.35
N MET A 256 -3.14 -4.25 9.20
CA MET A 256 -4.01 -5.38 9.58
C MET A 256 -4.73 -6.03 8.41
N GLN A 257 -4.96 -5.31 7.33
CA GLN A 257 -5.50 -5.89 6.10
C GLN A 257 -4.53 -6.84 5.38
N ASN A 258 -3.24 -6.79 5.72
CA ASN A 258 -2.16 -7.60 5.14
C ASN A 258 -1.83 -8.84 5.99
N ALA A 259 -2.20 -8.85 7.27
CA ALA A 259 -1.96 -9.93 8.22
C ALA A 259 -3.07 -10.99 8.16
N GLU A 260 -2.82 -12.16 8.76
CA GLU A 260 -3.83 -13.23 8.88
C GLU A 260 -4.77 -12.98 10.08
N THR A 261 -4.33 -12.25 11.08
CA THR A 261 -5.15 -11.87 12.22
C THR A 261 -6.40 -11.10 11.78
N LYS A 262 -7.50 -11.31 12.49
CA LYS A 262 -8.76 -10.59 12.23
C LYS A 262 -8.94 -9.38 13.15
N VAL A 263 -7.85 -8.93 13.75
CA VAL A 263 -7.85 -7.72 14.58
C VAL A 263 -7.97 -6.49 13.68
N SER A 264 -8.71 -5.49 14.14
CA SER A 264 -8.81 -4.17 13.51
C SER A 264 -8.52 -3.08 14.55
N PHE A 265 -8.02 -1.93 14.09
CA PHE A 265 -7.82 -0.72 14.90
C PHE A 265 -8.45 0.52 14.26
N TYR A 266 -9.20 0.36 13.18
CA TYR A 266 -9.88 1.50 12.53
C TYR A 266 -10.94 2.13 13.43
N ASP A 267 -11.51 1.36 14.36
CA ASP A 267 -12.45 1.83 15.37
C ASP A 267 -11.87 2.83 16.39
N LEU A 268 -10.54 2.94 16.47
CA LEU A 268 -9.86 3.92 17.30
C LEU A 268 -9.90 5.33 16.72
N PHE A 269 -10.12 5.46 15.43
CA PHE A 269 -10.05 6.70 14.68
C PHE A 269 -11.44 7.18 14.24
N GLU A 270 -11.59 8.48 14.15
CA GLU A 270 -12.68 9.07 13.38
C GLU A 270 -12.34 9.02 11.89
N ALA A 271 -13.37 8.94 11.03
CA ALA A 271 -13.19 8.87 9.59
C ALA A 271 -12.37 10.05 9.04
N GLN A 272 -12.56 11.26 9.62
CA GLN A 272 -11.79 12.44 9.24
C GLN A 272 -10.31 12.32 9.63
N GLU A 273 -10.00 11.77 10.80
CA GLU A 273 -8.61 11.55 11.22
C GLU A 273 -7.87 10.59 10.29
N LEU A 274 -8.50 9.48 9.89
CA LEU A 274 -7.95 8.55 8.91
C LEU A 274 -7.72 9.22 7.55
N PHE A 275 -8.67 10.03 7.10
CA PHE A 275 -8.55 10.76 5.85
C PHE A 275 -7.42 11.80 5.89
N ASP A 276 -7.27 12.52 6.99
CA ASP A 276 -6.21 13.53 7.17
C ASP A 276 -4.81 12.87 7.19
N LEU A 277 -4.64 11.76 7.90
CA LEU A 277 -3.41 10.98 7.88
C LEU A 277 -3.10 10.42 6.49
N TRP A 278 -4.12 9.91 5.79
CA TRP A 278 -3.95 9.47 4.41
C TRP A 278 -3.56 10.63 3.49
N GLN A 279 -4.13 11.82 3.67
CA GLN A 279 -3.72 13.01 2.89
C GLN A 279 -2.24 13.33 3.08
N CYS A 280 -1.71 13.21 4.31
CA CYS A 280 -0.28 13.38 4.56
C CYS A 280 0.56 12.35 3.81
N VAL A 281 0.18 11.07 3.86
CA VAL A 281 0.87 9.99 3.13
C VAL A 281 0.82 10.24 1.61
N ASN A 282 -0.36 10.56 1.09
CA ASN A 282 -0.56 10.82 -0.34
C ASN A 282 0.22 12.05 -0.82
N TYR A 283 0.21 13.14 -0.05
CA TYR A 283 0.96 14.35 -0.35
C TYR A 283 2.48 14.07 -0.38
N ARG A 284 3.00 13.34 0.61
CA ARG A 284 4.42 12.94 0.63
C ARG A 284 4.82 12.15 -0.61
N PHE A 285 4.00 11.17 -1.03
CA PHE A 285 4.30 10.40 -2.23
C PHE A 285 4.16 11.25 -3.49
N TYR A 286 3.19 12.16 -3.55
CA TYR A 286 3.03 13.06 -4.69
C TYR A 286 4.25 13.97 -4.86
N VAL A 287 4.68 14.65 -3.81
CA VAL A 287 5.81 15.60 -3.92
C VAL A 287 7.17 14.90 -4.02
N GLY A 288 7.33 13.73 -3.39
CA GLY A 288 8.59 12.98 -3.39
C GLY A 288 8.79 12.09 -4.61
N ASN A 289 7.72 11.51 -5.16
CA ASN A 289 7.82 10.44 -6.15
C ASN A 289 7.13 10.74 -7.49
N ALA A 290 6.19 11.69 -7.54
CA ALA A 290 5.49 12.02 -8.76
C ALA A 290 6.17 13.14 -9.54
N ASN A 291 5.89 13.21 -10.84
CA ASN A 291 6.35 14.29 -11.71
C ASN A 291 5.44 15.51 -11.52
N HIS A 292 5.70 16.30 -10.48
CA HIS A 292 4.99 17.57 -10.24
C HIS A 292 5.67 18.76 -10.98
N ALA A 293 5.18 19.99 -10.75
CA ALA A 293 5.50 21.18 -11.53
C ALA A 293 7.01 21.42 -11.82
N ASP A 294 7.90 21.01 -10.92
CA ASP A 294 9.35 21.18 -11.09
C ASP A 294 10.00 20.07 -11.96
N GLY A 295 9.25 19.04 -12.34
CA GLY A 295 9.76 17.90 -13.10
C GLY A 295 10.82 17.06 -12.37
N LYS A 296 11.12 17.37 -11.11
CA LYS A 296 12.19 16.72 -10.33
C LYS A 296 11.84 15.35 -9.83
N GLY A 297 10.55 15.03 -9.68
CA GLY A 297 10.08 13.68 -9.32
C GLY A 297 10.45 12.61 -10.36
N ILE A 298 10.87 13.02 -11.55
CA ILE A 298 11.30 12.12 -12.63
C ILE A 298 12.55 11.30 -12.27
N VAL A 299 13.39 11.79 -11.36
CA VAL A 299 14.59 11.07 -10.90
C VAL A 299 14.29 9.73 -10.27
N VAL A 300 13.06 9.58 -9.72
CA VAL A 300 12.59 8.33 -9.13
C VAL A 300 12.20 7.29 -10.18
N GLY A 301 11.91 7.74 -11.41
CA GLY A 301 11.51 6.88 -12.52
C GLY A 301 12.65 6.48 -13.46
N VAL A 302 13.88 6.92 -13.21
CA VAL A 302 15.01 6.66 -14.14
C VAL A 302 15.36 5.18 -14.22
N ALA A 303 15.30 4.46 -13.11
CA ALA A 303 15.59 3.03 -13.07
C ALA A 303 14.71 2.21 -14.03
N SER A 304 13.43 2.55 -14.14
CA SER A 304 12.47 1.83 -15.00
C SER A 304 12.56 2.21 -16.49
N ARG A 305 13.32 3.25 -16.85
CA ARG A 305 13.48 3.68 -18.26
C ARG A 305 14.53 2.91 -19.03
N ASN A 306 15.48 2.29 -18.35
CA ASN A 306 16.58 1.58 -18.97
C ASN A 306 16.21 0.15 -19.40
N ASP A 307 14.99 -0.30 -19.12
CA ASP A 307 14.47 -1.63 -19.45
C ASP A 307 13.61 -1.66 -20.74
N CYS A 308 13.50 -0.55 -21.48
CA CYS A 308 12.75 -0.46 -22.75
C CYS A 308 13.65 -0.51 -23.96
#